data_851bff0fe07696cc51992b6f636a342f
#
_entry.id   851bff0fe07696cc51992b6f636a342f
#
_cell.length_a   1.000
_cell.length_b   1.000
_cell.length_c   1.000
_cell.angle_alpha   90.00
_cell.angle_beta   90.00
_cell.angle_gamma   90.00
#
_symmetry.space_group_name_H-M   'P 1'
#
loop_
_entity.id
_entity.type
_entity.pdbx_description
1 polymer ?
#
loop_
_entity_poly.entity_id
_entity_poly.type
_entity_poly.pdbx_seq_one_letter_code
_entity_poly.pdbx_strand_id
1 'polypeptide(L)'
;MIPENSKLTGFAPPQKKTGQPQSAQAHAWRDDITGLRALAVIPVLLYHAFPSLAPGGFFGVDVFFVISGYLISGIIFRGLAAGTFSWINFYDKRIRRILPNLFLLLICVLFAGWYLTWPVDFRRLVKHIYSCGFFYENFRLLGEAGYFDVESSIKPLMHLWSLAIEEQFYIVFPLLCMLLWRARNRIRVLGFFIGLFTIASLGSFLFASDRSWAFFFPLARFWELGAGILLACAQTFRPGFQPVSSKRGRDTLSLFGFILLVALFLLPDAAKD
;
A
#
# COMPACT_ATOMS: atom_id res chain seq x y z
N MET A 1 -44.29 51.75 59.56
CA MET A 1 -44.67 51.29 58.19
C MET A 1 -43.41 50.90 57.48
N ILE A 2 -43.18 49.62 57.37
CA ILE A 2 -42.08 49.00 56.67
C ILE A 2 -42.68 48.29 55.46
N PRO A 3 -42.22 48.47 54.23
CA PRO A 3 -42.46 47.50 53.22
C PRO A 3 -41.20 46.62 52.96
N GLU A 4 -41.39 45.41 53.27
CA GLU A 4 -40.65 44.27 52.84
C GLU A 4 -40.69 44.11 51.31
N ASN A 5 -39.58 43.93 50.65
CA ASN A 5 -39.50 43.16 49.36
C ASN A 5 -38.07 42.75 49.08
N SER A 6 -37.70 41.62 49.62
CA SER A 6 -36.52 40.85 49.26
C SER A 6 -36.84 39.96 48.03
N LYS A 7 -36.39 40.34 46.84
CA LYS A 7 -36.31 39.40 45.72
C LYS A 7 -34.95 38.71 45.75
N LEU A 8 -34.96 37.51 46.27
CA LEU A 8 -33.88 36.52 46.13
C LEU A 8 -33.79 36.10 44.66
N THR A 9 -32.81 36.62 43.94
CA THR A 9 -32.39 36.11 42.63
C THR A 9 -31.62 34.85 42.87
N GLY A 10 -32.23 33.74 42.48
CA GLY A 10 -31.60 32.41 42.51
C GLY A 10 -30.36 32.34 41.62
N PHE A 11 -29.25 32.09 42.27
CA PHE A 11 -28.02 31.65 41.61
C PHE A 11 -28.23 30.22 41.10
N ALA A 12 -28.42 30.04 39.77
CA ALA A 12 -28.33 28.73 39.14
C ALA A 12 -26.85 28.31 39.11
N PRO A 13 -26.49 27.12 39.56
CA PRO A 13 -25.10 26.65 39.48
C PRO A 13 -24.70 26.52 38.03
N PRO A 14 -23.42 26.77 37.65
CA PRO A 14 -22.95 26.63 36.31
C PRO A 14 -23.08 25.15 35.89
N GLN A 15 -23.86 24.93 34.84
CA GLN A 15 -23.93 23.59 34.19
C GLN A 15 -22.52 23.22 33.75
N LYS A 16 -21.95 22.17 34.36
CA LYS A 16 -20.78 21.46 33.89
C LYS A 16 -21.12 20.95 32.49
N LYS A 17 -20.58 21.62 31.47
CA LYS A 17 -20.47 21.03 30.14
C LYS A 17 -19.64 19.76 30.31
N THR A 18 -20.30 18.64 30.36
CA THR A 18 -19.65 17.32 30.20
C THR A 18 -19.03 17.31 28.82
N GLY A 19 -17.78 17.76 28.76
CA GLY A 19 -16.95 17.55 27.60
C GLY A 19 -16.82 16.04 27.38
N GLN A 20 -17.58 15.51 26.45
CA GLN A 20 -17.25 14.21 25.90
C GLN A 20 -15.81 14.33 25.36
N PRO A 21 -14.93 13.40 25.72
CA PRO A 21 -13.58 13.40 25.19
C PRO A 21 -13.67 13.16 23.68
N GLN A 22 -13.39 14.21 22.90
CA GLN A 22 -13.23 14.15 21.43
C GLN A 22 -12.02 13.31 20.97
N SER A 23 -11.48 12.48 21.82
CA SER A 23 -10.27 11.69 21.57
C SER A 23 -10.52 10.22 21.21
N ALA A 24 -11.74 9.85 20.82
CA ALA A 24 -12.04 8.48 20.39
C ALA A 24 -12.78 8.45 19.05
N GLN A 25 -12.32 9.20 18.04
CA GLN A 25 -12.42 8.67 16.70
C GLN A 25 -11.34 7.58 16.57
N ALA A 26 -11.61 6.47 17.28
CA ALA A 26 -11.00 5.19 17.00
C ALA A 26 -10.99 5.04 15.48
N HIS A 27 -9.84 4.75 14.89
CA HIS A 27 -9.71 4.35 13.50
C HIS A 27 -10.82 3.32 13.24
N ALA A 28 -11.93 3.76 12.65
CA ALA A 28 -12.98 2.84 12.24
C ALA A 28 -12.30 1.81 11.34
N TRP A 29 -12.26 0.58 11.81
CA TRP A 29 -11.68 -0.53 11.08
C TRP A 29 -12.38 -0.61 9.72
N ARG A 30 -11.63 -0.58 8.64
CA ARG A 30 -12.16 -0.61 7.27
C ARG A 30 -12.24 -2.07 6.81
N ASP A 31 -13.37 -2.71 7.13
CA ASP A 31 -13.62 -4.13 6.78
C ASP A 31 -13.60 -4.35 5.26
N ASP A 32 -14.04 -3.36 4.48
CA ASP A 32 -13.98 -3.38 3.02
C ASP A 32 -12.53 -3.51 2.50
N ILE A 33 -11.58 -2.78 3.08
CA ILE A 33 -10.16 -2.87 2.69
C ILE A 33 -9.56 -4.18 3.17
N THR A 34 -9.95 -4.65 4.35
CA THR A 34 -9.50 -5.96 4.85
C THR A 34 -9.98 -7.09 3.95
N GLY A 35 -11.25 -7.03 3.50
CA GLY A 35 -11.80 -7.96 2.52
C GLY A 35 -11.05 -7.93 1.18
N LEU A 36 -10.76 -6.73 0.64
CA LEU A 36 -9.97 -6.59 -0.59
C LEU A 36 -8.55 -7.18 -0.44
N ARG A 37 -7.92 -7.03 0.71
CA ARG A 37 -6.60 -7.64 0.97
C ARG A 37 -6.67 -9.16 0.99
N ALA A 38 -7.73 -9.74 1.57
CA ALA A 38 -7.93 -11.17 1.54
C ALA A 38 -8.15 -11.67 0.10
N LEU A 39 -8.97 -10.95 -0.68
CA LEU A 39 -9.19 -11.24 -2.11
C LEU A 39 -7.91 -11.12 -2.94
N ALA A 40 -6.96 -10.32 -2.53
CA ALA A 40 -5.67 -10.18 -3.20
C ALA A 40 -4.69 -11.29 -2.79
N VAL A 41 -4.62 -11.66 -1.49
CA VAL A 41 -3.63 -12.63 -1.01
C VAL A 41 -3.98 -14.08 -1.37
N ILE A 42 -5.27 -14.44 -1.33
CA ILE A 42 -5.70 -15.82 -1.59
C ILE A 42 -5.28 -16.28 -3.00
N PRO A 43 -5.55 -15.53 -4.10
CA PRO A 43 -5.08 -15.92 -5.43
C PRO A 43 -3.57 -16.03 -5.56
N VAL A 44 -2.80 -15.15 -4.89
CA VAL A 44 -1.32 -15.26 -4.87
C VAL A 44 -0.88 -16.56 -4.23
N LEU A 45 -1.47 -16.95 -3.10
CA LEU A 45 -1.17 -18.22 -2.45
C LEU A 45 -1.55 -19.42 -3.33
N LEU A 46 -2.72 -19.36 -3.96
CA LEU A 46 -3.19 -20.41 -4.88
C LEU A 46 -2.27 -20.52 -6.11
N TYR A 47 -1.83 -19.40 -6.67
CA TYR A 47 -0.88 -19.40 -7.79
C TYR A 47 0.43 -20.13 -7.46
N HIS A 48 0.96 -19.95 -6.24
CA HIS A 48 2.18 -20.60 -5.82
C HIS A 48 2.00 -22.07 -5.41
N ALA A 49 0.85 -22.39 -4.78
CA ALA A 49 0.58 -23.75 -4.31
C ALA A 49 -0.07 -24.63 -5.38
N PHE A 50 -0.98 -24.07 -6.17
CA PHE A 50 -1.80 -24.77 -7.17
C PHE A 50 -1.99 -23.87 -8.41
N PRO A 51 -0.97 -23.70 -9.26
CA PRO A 51 -1.00 -22.75 -10.38
C PRO A 51 -2.16 -22.97 -11.37
N SER A 52 -2.66 -24.20 -11.47
CA SER A 52 -3.81 -24.53 -12.32
C SER A 52 -5.15 -23.97 -11.81
N LEU A 53 -5.28 -23.70 -10.51
CA LEU A 53 -6.51 -23.16 -9.92
C LEU A 53 -6.62 -21.63 -10.06
N ALA A 54 -5.51 -20.93 -10.06
CA ALA A 54 -5.48 -19.47 -10.19
C ALA A 54 -4.25 -19.05 -11.02
N PRO A 55 -4.23 -19.33 -12.32
CA PRO A 55 -3.05 -19.06 -13.16
C PRO A 55 -2.69 -17.57 -13.23
N GLY A 56 -3.68 -16.66 -13.11
CA GLY A 56 -3.48 -15.20 -13.01
C GLY A 56 -3.37 -14.70 -11.57
N GLY A 57 -3.20 -15.58 -10.57
CA GLY A 57 -3.19 -15.17 -9.16
C GLY A 57 -2.09 -14.19 -8.79
N PHE A 58 -1.00 -14.11 -9.56
CA PHE A 58 0.08 -13.13 -9.38
C PHE A 58 -0.40 -11.67 -9.48
N PHE A 59 -1.50 -11.39 -10.21
CA PHE A 59 -2.13 -10.06 -10.25
C PHE A 59 -2.65 -9.58 -8.89
N GLY A 60 -2.76 -10.46 -7.89
CA GLY A 60 -3.06 -10.06 -6.53
C GLY A 60 -2.03 -9.09 -5.94
N VAL A 61 -0.78 -9.14 -6.39
CA VAL A 61 0.27 -8.18 -6.00
C VAL A 61 -0.07 -6.77 -6.49
N ASP A 62 -0.61 -6.63 -7.71
CA ASP A 62 -1.00 -5.35 -8.29
C ASP A 62 -2.14 -4.71 -7.47
N VAL A 63 -3.10 -5.54 -7.03
CA VAL A 63 -4.17 -5.09 -6.11
C VAL A 63 -3.57 -4.61 -4.78
N PHE A 64 -2.55 -5.29 -4.24
CA PHE A 64 -1.87 -4.83 -3.03
C PHE A 64 -1.20 -3.47 -3.22
N PHE A 65 -0.53 -3.24 -4.36
CA PHE A 65 0.09 -1.95 -4.64
C PHE A 65 -0.95 -0.81 -4.71
N VAL A 66 -2.09 -1.02 -5.35
CA VAL A 66 -3.20 -0.04 -5.37
C VAL A 66 -3.70 0.24 -3.95
N ILE A 67 -3.93 -0.79 -3.13
CA ILE A 67 -4.37 -0.64 -1.74
C ILE A 67 -3.31 0.10 -0.92
N SER A 68 -2.04 -0.24 -1.08
CA SER A 68 -0.92 0.41 -0.37
C SER A 68 -0.80 1.88 -0.75
N GLY A 69 -0.86 2.20 -2.04
CA GLY A 69 -0.90 3.57 -2.53
C GLY A 69 -2.06 4.37 -1.93
N TYR A 70 -3.26 3.81 -1.91
CA TYR A 70 -4.44 4.44 -1.33
C TYR A 70 -4.33 4.69 0.18
N LEU A 71 -3.96 3.68 0.95
CA LEU A 71 -3.92 3.77 2.42
C LEU A 71 -2.85 4.74 2.90
N ILE A 72 -1.64 4.62 2.36
CA ILE A 72 -0.50 5.42 2.80
C ILE A 72 -0.69 6.88 2.43
N SER A 73 -1.08 7.16 1.18
CA SER A 73 -1.32 8.53 0.75
C SER A 73 -2.48 9.16 1.51
N GLY A 74 -3.54 8.41 1.79
CA GLY A 74 -4.65 8.89 2.61
C GLY A 74 -4.23 9.28 4.04
N ILE A 75 -3.31 8.54 4.67
CA ILE A 75 -2.75 8.91 5.98
C ILE A 75 -1.95 10.20 5.87
N ILE A 76 -1.07 10.29 4.86
CA ILE A 76 -0.19 11.44 4.66
C ILE A 76 -1.01 12.69 4.34
N PHE A 77 -1.95 12.61 3.39
CA PHE A 77 -2.76 13.75 2.95
C PHE A 77 -3.62 14.31 4.09
N ARG A 78 -4.29 13.45 4.85
CA ARG A 78 -5.07 13.89 6.02
C ARG A 78 -4.18 14.52 7.09
N GLY A 79 -3.03 13.94 7.38
CA GLY A 79 -2.07 14.48 8.34
C GLY A 79 -1.49 15.84 7.90
N LEU A 80 -1.13 15.98 6.63
CA LEU A 80 -0.64 17.24 6.06
C LEU A 80 -1.73 18.33 6.00
N ALA A 81 -2.96 17.95 5.63
CA ALA A 81 -4.08 18.87 5.58
C ALA A 81 -4.45 19.40 6.98
N ALA A 82 -4.39 18.54 7.99
CA ALA A 82 -4.64 18.89 9.38
C ALA A 82 -3.44 19.54 10.09
N GLY A 83 -2.25 19.60 9.47
CA GLY A 83 -1.01 20.08 10.11
C GLY A 83 -0.50 19.17 11.23
N THR A 84 -0.95 17.92 11.29
CA THR A 84 -0.62 16.94 12.36
C THR A 84 0.29 15.81 11.90
N PHE A 85 0.78 15.85 10.66
CA PHE A 85 1.66 14.81 10.13
C PHE A 85 3.00 14.78 10.86
N SER A 86 3.32 13.64 11.47
CA SER A 86 4.59 13.40 12.15
C SER A 86 5.34 12.26 11.47
N TRP A 87 6.55 12.56 11.01
CA TRP A 87 7.47 11.61 10.39
C TRP A 87 7.82 10.47 11.32
N ILE A 88 8.21 10.82 12.55
CA ILE A 88 8.65 9.85 13.56
C ILE A 88 7.52 8.86 13.81
N ASN A 89 6.31 9.34 14.03
CA ASN A 89 5.15 8.48 14.26
C ASN A 89 4.77 7.64 13.03
N PHE A 90 4.97 8.17 11.83
CA PHE A 90 4.70 7.44 10.59
C PHE A 90 5.65 6.26 10.44
N TYR A 91 6.97 6.51 10.53
CA TYR A 91 7.97 5.45 10.37
C TYR A 91 8.00 4.49 11.57
N ASP A 92 7.82 4.96 12.81
CA ASP A 92 7.74 4.08 13.98
C ASP A 92 6.66 3.01 13.82
N LYS A 93 5.46 3.41 13.38
CA LYS A 93 4.37 2.47 13.13
C LYS A 93 4.69 1.46 12.01
N ARG A 94 5.45 1.86 10.97
CA ARG A 94 5.87 0.98 9.88
C ARG A 94 6.94 0.00 10.32
N ILE A 95 7.98 0.50 10.96
CA ILE A 95 9.08 -0.29 11.50
C ILE A 95 8.54 -1.39 12.43
N ARG A 96 7.72 -1.04 13.40
CA ARG A 96 7.13 -2.00 14.35
C ARG A 96 6.23 -3.04 13.69
N ARG A 97 5.64 -2.70 12.54
CA ARG A 97 4.75 -3.61 11.82
C ARG A 97 5.49 -4.57 10.90
N ILE A 98 6.57 -4.13 10.27
CA ILE A 98 7.21 -4.84 9.15
C ILE A 98 8.49 -5.53 9.60
N LEU A 99 9.40 -4.81 10.25
CA LEU A 99 10.72 -5.34 10.57
C LEU A 99 10.72 -6.58 11.46
N PRO A 100 9.89 -6.72 12.51
CA PRO A 100 9.93 -7.92 13.35
C PRO A 100 9.63 -9.19 12.56
N ASN A 101 8.60 -9.15 11.72
CA ASN A 101 8.21 -10.29 10.90
C ASN A 101 9.23 -10.59 9.79
N LEU A 102 9.76 -9.52 9.15
CA LEU A 102 10.78 -9.66 8.13
C LEU A 102 12.05 -10.30 8.72
N PHE A 103 12.58 -9.78 9.82
CA PHE A 103 13.79 -10.32 10.43
C PHE A 103 13.60 -11.74 10.94
N LEU A 104 12.44 -12.06 11.52
CA LEU A 104 12.14 -13.44 11.91
C LEU A 104 12.19 -14.37 10.70
N LEU A 105 11.55 -13.99 9.58
CA LEU A 105 11.60 -14.76 8.35
C LEU A 105 13.03 -14.93 7.83
N LEU A 106 13.80 -13.84 7.75
CA LEU A 106 15.18 -13.86 7.24
C LEU A 106 16.10 -14.73 8.10
N ILE A 107 15.93 -14.68 9.43
CA ILE A 107 16.67 -15.53 10.37
C ILE A 107 16.30 -16.99 10.17
N CYS A 108 15.02 -17.32 10.08
CA CYS A 108 14.57 -18.69 9.83
C CYS A 108 15.12 -19.24 8.50
N VAL A 109 15.05 -18.43 7.43
CA VAL A 109 15.58 -18.81 6.12
C VAL A 109 17.10 -18.95 6.13
N LEU A 110 17.81 -18.10 6.87
CA LEU A 110 19.27 -18.20 7.02
C LEU A 110 19.67 -19.54 7.67
N PHE A 111 19.04 -19.90 8.79
CA PHE A 111 19.33 -21.17 9.49
C PHE A 111 18.90 -22.38 8.67
N ALA A 112 17.73 -22.35 8.04
CA ALA A 112 17.28 -23.42 7.15
C ALA A 112 18.23 -23.59 5.96
N GLY A 113 18.63 -22.49 5.34
CA GLY A 113 19.57 -22.50 4.23
C GLY A 113 20.96 -23.03 4.62
N TRP A 114 21.47 -22.62 5.79
CA TRP A 114 22.73 -23.14 6.31
C TRP A 114 22.72 -24.66 6.43
N TYR A 115 21.60 -25.23 6.84
CA TYR A 115 21.48 -26.67 7.08
C TYR A 115 21.11 -27.48 5.84
N LEU A 116 20.30 -26.88 4.94
CA LEU A 116 19.65 -27.61 3.84
C LEU A 116 20.30 -27.38 2.47
N THR A 117 21.12 -26.34 2.28
CA THR A 117 21.63 -25.99 0.95
C THR A 117 23.14 -26.24 0.79
N TRP A 118 23.56 -26.44 -0.46
CA TRP A 118 24.99 -26.53 -0.78
C TRP A 118 25.70 -25.19 -0.59
N PRO A 119 27.01 -25.17 -0.34
CA PRO A 119 27.76 -23.92 -0.07
C PRO A 119 27.64 -22.86 -1.18
N VAL A 120 27.46 -23.27 -2.43
CA VAL A 120 27.29 -22.33 -3.55
C VAL A 120 25.92 -21.66 -3.49
N ASP A 121 24.86 -22.43 -3.24
CA ASP A 121 23.48 -21.94 -3.16
C ASP A 121 23.26 -21.16 -1.87
N PHE A 122 23.88 -21.57 -0.78
CA PHE A 122 23.89 -20.79 0.46
C PHE A 122 24.47 -19.38 0.28
N ARG A 123 25.57 -19.25 -0.46
CA ARG A 123 26.14 -17.91 -0.77
C ARG A 123 25.18 -17.04 -1.59
N ARG A 124 24.43 -17.66 -2.52
CA ARG A 124 23.38 -16.94 -3.27
C ARG A 124 22.25 -16.51 -2.33
N LEU A 125 21.76 -17.44 -1.48
CA LEU A 125 20.71 -17.16 -0.50
C LEU A 125 21.08 -16.05 0.45
N VAL A 126 22.30 -16.01 0.98
CA VAL A 126 22.78 -14.91 1.86
C VAL A 126 22.71 -13.56 1.16
N LYS A 127 23.01 -13.50 -0.13
CA LYS A 127 22.88 -12.27 -0.91
C LYS A 127 21.41 -11.81 -1.01
N HIS A 128 20.45 -12.75 -1.21
CA HIS A 128 19.02 -12.43 -1.17
C HIS A 128 18.55 -12.00 0.22
N ILE A 129 19.02 -12.66 1.29
CA ILE A 129 18.73 -12.25 2.67
C ILE A 129 19.18 -10.80 2.90
N TYR A 130 20.39 -10.45 2.45
CA TYR A 130 20.91 -9.09 2.57
C TYR A 130 20.06 -8.09 1.79
N SER A 131 19.73 -8.38 0.52
CA SER A 131 18.92 -7.49 -0.29
C SER A 131 17.48 -7.33 0.21
N CYS A 132 16.88 -8.36 0.79
CA CYS A 132 15.59 -8.28 1.45
C CYS A 132 15.65 -7.40 2.71
N GLY A 133 16.69 -7.55 3.54
CA GLY A 133 16.88 -6.75 4.75
C GLY A 133 17.03 -5.25 4.50
N PHE A 134 17.54 -4.87 3.33
CA PHE A 134 17.72 -3.48 2.90
C PHE A 134 16.69 -3.02 1.85
N PHE A 135 15.66 -3.81 1.59
CA PHE A 135 14.57 -3.48 0.66
C PHE A 135 15.00 -3.16 -0.78
N TYR A 136 15.98 -3.88 -1.33
CA TYR A 136 16.37 -3.78 -2.75
C TYR A 136 16.36 -5.12 -3.50
N GLU A 137 15.61 -6.11 -3.01
CA GLU A 137 15.47 -7.42 -3.61
C GLU A 137 14.98 -7.38 -5.06
N ASN A 138 14.09 -6.45 -5.38
CA ASN A 138 13.60 -6.23 -6.74
C ASN A 138 14.73 -5.87 -7.72
N PHE A 139 15.71 -5.05 -7.33
CA PHE A 139 16.88 -4.71 -8.18
C PHE A 139 17.83 -5.88 -8.30
N ARG A 140 17.94 -6.68 -7.24
CA ARG A 140 18.76 -7.88 -7.27
C ARG A 140 18.20 -8.89 -8.25
N LEU A 141 16.91 -9.20 -8.16
CA LEU A 141 16.22 -10.10 -9.07
C LEU A 141 16.28 -9.59 -10.52
N LEU A 142 16.13 -8.29 -10.72
CA LEU A 142 16.30 -7.68 -12.04
C LEU A 142 17.72 -7.88 -12.62
N GLY A 143 18.75 -7.76 -11.77
CA GLY A 143 20.15 -7.97 -12.19
C GLY A 143 20.51 -9.44 -12.40
N GLU A 144 19.71 -10.37 -11.89
CA GLU A 144 19.89 -11.81 -12.10
C GLU A 144 19.07 -12.34 -13.27
N ALA A 145 18.02 -11.60 -13.70
CA ALA A 145 17.18 -11.98 -14.82
C ALA A 145 17.98 -12.09 -16.12
N GLY A 146 17.86 -13.20 -16.81
CA GLY A 146 18.56 -13.43 -18.07
C GLY A 146 18.73 -14.92 -18.39
N TYR A 147 19.50 -15.22 -19.40
CA TYR A 147 19.69 -16.58 -19.93
C TYR A 147 20.23 -17.58 -18.88
N PHE A 148 20.98 -17.10 -17.88
CA PHE A 148 21.54 -17.92 -16.80
C PHE A 148 20.74 -17.83 -15.50
N ASP A 149 19.51 -17.29 -15.54
CA ASP A 149 18.71 -17.20 -14.33
C ASP A 149 18.33 -18.60 -13.83
N VAL A 150 18.53 -18.78 -12.53
CA VAL A 150 18.07 -19.99 -11.83
C VAL A 150 16.56 -19.87 -11.71
N GLU A 151 15.84 -20.95 -12.02
CA GLU A 151 14.38 -20.98 -11.92
C GLU A 151 13.89 -20.30 -10.65
N SER A 152 12.87 -19.47 -10.78
CA SER A 152 12.26 -18.73 -9.67
C SER A 152 11.79 -19.64 -8.52
N SER A 153 11.47 -20.89 -8.82
CA SER A 153 11.11 -21.95 -7.86
C SER A 153 12.19 -22.24 -6.80
N ILE A 154 13.46 -21.93 -7.12
CA ILE A 154 14.61 -22.19 -6.22
C ILE A 154 14.98 -20.94 -5.38
N LYS A 155 14.32 -19.80 -5.60
CA LYS A 155 14.58 -18.55 -4.86
C LYS A 155 13.56 -18.35 -3.73
N PRO A 156 13.80 -18.82 -2.51
CA PRO A 156 12.80 -18.84 -1.43
C PRO A 156 12.34 -17.45 -0.98
N LEU A 157 13.14 -16.41 -1.20
CA LEU A 157 12.83 -15.02 -0.83
C LEU A 157 12.32 -14.18 -2.01
N MET A 158 12.13 -14.78 -3.19
CA MET A 158 11.72 -14.06 -4.39
C MET A 158 10.49 -13.18 -4.15
N HIS A 159 9.48 -13.69 -3.45
CA HIS A 159 8.23 -12.97 -3.17
C HIS A 159 8.40 -11.63 -2.40
N LEU A 160 9.56 -11.39 -1.78
CA LEU A 160 9.84 -10.15 -1.06
C LEU A 160 10.20 -8.96 -1.99
N TRP A 161 10.29 -9.19 -3.31
CA TRP A 161 10.49 -8.09 -4.27
C TRP A 161 9.38 -7.03 -4.19
N SER A 162 8.14 -7.45 -4.00
CA SER A 162 7.00 -6.53 -3.90
C SER A 162 7.06 -5.70 -2.60
N LEU A 163 7.45 -6.32 -1.48
CA LEU A 163 7.71 -5.61 -0.23
C LEU A 163 8.82 -4.57 -0.40
N ALA A 164 9.88 -4.90 -1.14
CA ALA A 164 10.96 -3.94 -1.41
C ALA A 164 10.44 -2.69 -2.15
N ILE A 165 9.62 -2.86 -3.19
CA ILE A 165 9.00 -1.73 -3.92
C ILE A 165 8.09 -0.91 -2.99
N GLU A 166 7.27 -1.57 -2.15
CA GLU A 166 6.41 -0.87 -1.19
C GLU A 166 7.22 -0.02 -0.20
N GLU A 167 8.30 -0.57 0.37
CA GLU A 167 9.11 0.16 1.36
C GLU A 167 9.89 1.32 0.71
N GLN A 168 10.40 1.15 -0.52
CA GLN A 168 10.98 2.24 -1.30
C GLN A 168 9.96 3.36 -1.52
N PHE A 169 8.73 3.02 -1.86
CA PHE A 169 7.64 3.98 -1.96
C PHE A 169 7.35 4.68 -0.62
N TYR A 170 7.32 3.95 0.49
CA TYR A 170 7.07 4.51 1.83
C TYR A 170 8.17 5.46 2.29
N ILE A 171 9.38 5.32 1.78
CA ILE A 171 10.48 6.25 2.04
C ILE A 171 10.36 7.50 1.16
N VAL A 172 10.17 7.32 -0.15
CA VAL A 172 10.25 8.42 -1.13
C VAL A 172 8.99 9.28 -1.15
N PHE A 173 7.82 8.65 -1.12
CA PHE A 173 6.55 9.35 -1.34
C PHE A 173 6.22 10.40 -0.26
N PRO A 174 6.38 10.15 1.04
CA PRO A 174 6.15 11.18 2.05
C PRO A 174 7.07 12.39 1.87
N LEU A 175 8.36 12.17 1.52
CA LEU A 175 9.34 13.23 1.27
C LEU A 175 8.89 14.12 0.11
N LEU A 176 8.45 13.48 -0.98
CA LEU A 176 7.90 14.17 -2.15
C LEU A 176 6.65 14.98 -1.78
N CYS A 177 5.73 14.39 -1.02
CA CYS A 177 4.54 15.09 -0.55
C CYS A 177 4.88 16.35 0.24
N MET A 178 5.85 16.27 1.15
CA MET A 178 6.26 17.39 1.97
C MET A 178 6.92 18.51 1.14
N LEU A 179 7.74 18.14 0.18
CA LEU A 179 8.37 19.11 -0.72
C LEU A 179 7.31 19.87 -1.54
N LEU A 180 6.38 19.14 -2.15
CA LEU A 180 5.32 19.70 -2.98
C LEU A 180 4.24 20.44 -2.15
N TRP A 181 4.10 20.10 -0.85
CA TRP A 181 3.15 20.75 0.05
C TRP A 181 3.47 22.21 0.33
N ARG A 182 4.73 22.63 0.09
CA ARG A 182 5.16 24.03 0.22
C ARG A 182 4.67 24.92 -0.92
N ALA A 183 4.20 24.37 -2.03
CA ALA A 183 3.71 25.13 -3.16
C ALA A 183 2.42 25.89 -2.83
N ARG A 184 2.24 27.10 -3.41
CA ARG A 184 1.04 27.93 -3.23
C ARG A 184 -0.25 27.17 -3.62
N ASN A 185 -0.21 26.37 -4.70
CA ASN A 185 -1.32 25.56 -5.17
C ASN A 185 -1.05 24.06 -4.93
N ARG A 186 -0.59 23.72 -3.72
CA ARG A 186 -0.08 22.42 -3.31
C ARG A 186 -0.88 21.20 -3.81
N ILE A 187 -2.22 21.25 -3.72
CA ILE A 187 -3.09 20.13 -4.11
C ILE A 187 -3.08 19.92 -5.62
N ARG A 188 -3.13 21.01 -6.41
CA ARG A 188 -3.08 20.94 -7.89
C ARG A 188 -1.70 20.46 -8.35
N VAL A 189 -0.65 21.03 -7.79
CA VAL A 189 0.74 20.64 -8.09
C VAL A 189 0.98 19.17 -7.76
N LEU A 190 0.58 18.75 -6.57
CA LEU A 190 0.69 17.37 -6.14
C LEU A 190 -0.09 16.42 -7.07
N GLY A 191 -1.37 16.72 -7.35
CA GLY A 191 -2.20 15.93 -8.24
C GLY A 191 -1.65 15.86 -9.67
N PHE A 192 -1.10 16.96 -10.19
CA PHE A 192 -0.45 17.00 -11.51
C PHE A 192 0.77 16.08 -11.57
N PHE A 193 1.71 16.20 -10.62
CA PHE A 193 2.92 15.37 -10.62
C PHE A 193 2.60 13.89 -10.39
N ILE A 194 1.67 13.56 -9.48
CA ILE A 194 1.24 12.17 -9.29
C ILE A 194 0.60 11.63 -10.57
N GLY A 195 -0.31 12.38 -11.21
CA GLY A 195 -0.95 11.96 -12.45
C GLY A 195 0.05 11.77 -13.58
N LEU A 196 0.94 12.74 -13.78
CA LEU A 196 2.00 12.66 -14.80
C LEU A 196 2.90 11.44 -14.58
N PHE A 197 3.35 11.22 -13.33
CA PHE A 197 4.21 10.11 -13.00
C PHE A 197 3.50 8.76 -13.12
N THR A 198 2.21 8.70 -12.77
CA THR A 198 1.38 7.49 -12.95
C THR A 198 1.24 7.13 -14.43
N ILE A 199 0.96 8.12 -15.29
CA ILE A 199 0.85 7.92 -16.75
C ILE A 199 2.20 7.50 -17.35
N ALA A 200 3.29 8.16 -16.96
CA ALA A 200 4.63 7.83 -17.43
C ALA A 200 5.03 6.41 -16.98
N SER A 201 4.69 6.01 -15.76
CA SER A 201 4.91 4.67 -15.24
C SER A 201 4.11 3.62 -16.01
N LEU A 202 2.83 3.87 -16.27
CA LEU A 202 1.99 2.98 -17.08
C LEU A 202 2.54 2.85 -18.50
N GLY A 203 2.95 3.95 -19.12
CA GLY A 203 3.62 3.93 -20.42
C GLY A 203 4.90 3.10 -20.37
N SER A 204 5.72 3.29 -19.36
CA SER A 204 6.94 2.52 -19.11
C SER A 204 6.69 1.01 -19.01
N PHE A 205 5.61 0.61 -18.32
CA PHE A 205 5.18 -0.79 -18.24
C PHE A 205 4.69 -1.33 -19.60
N LEU A 206 3.81 -0.61 -20.28
CA LEU A 206 3.18 -1.04 -21.53
C LEU A 206 4.18 -1.17 -22.70
N PHE A 207 5.20 -0.31 -22.74
CA PHE A 207 6.20 -0.26 -23.82
C PHE A 207 7.53 -0.92 -23.42
N ALA A 208 7.60 -1.60 -22.26
CA ALA A 208 8.79 -2.32 -21.89
C ALA A 208 9.04 -3.49 -22.84
N SER A 209 10.23 -3.53 -23.44
CA SER A 209 10.68 -4.64 -24.27
C SER A 209 11.16 -5.84 -23.43
N ASP A 210 11.64 -5.58 -22.20
CA ASP A 210 12.09 -6.59 -21.25
C ASP A 210 11.01 -6.83 -20.19
N ARG A 211 10.51 -8.07 -20.14
CA ARG A 211 9.49 -8.52 -19.17
C ARG A 211 9.99 -8.44 -17.73
N SER A 212 11.26 -8.81 -17.50
CA SER A 212 11.85 -8.78 -16.15
C SER A 212 11.96 -7.36 -15.64
N TRP A 213 12.32 -6.41 -16.51
CA TRP A 213 12.34 -4.99 -16.20
C TRP A 213 10.93 -4.48 -15.87
N ALA A 214 9.93 -4.81 -16.69
CA ALA A 214 8.53 -4.43 -16.44
C ALA A 214 8.02 -4.98 -15.10
N PHE A 215 8.50 -6.15 -14.68
CA PHE A 215 8.04 -6.83 -13.48
C PHE A 215 8.73 -6.33 -12.20
N PHE A 216 10.06 -6.17 -12.20
CA PHE A 216 10.84 -5.87 -11.00
C PHE A 216 11.21 -4.40 -10.82
N PHE A 217 11.18 -3.59 -11.89
CA PHE A 217 11.65 -2.21 -11.80
C PHE A 217 10.56 -1.29 -11.22
N PRO A 218 10.87 -0.51 -10.15
CA PRO A 218 9.85 0.28 -9.45
C PRO A 218 9.11 1.27 -10.34
N LEU A 219 9.80 1.87 -11.32
CA LEU A 219 9.18 2.85 -12.23
C LEU A 219 8.10 2.20 -13.09
N ALA A 220 8.27 0.94 -13.51
CA ALA A 220 7.27 0.23 -14.30
C ALA A 220 6.04 -0.18 -13.46
N ARG A 221 6.19 -0.27 -12.13
CA ARG A 221 5.13 -0.71 -11.18
C ARG A 221 4.45 0.43 -10.42
N PHE A 222 4.99 1.65 -10.51
CA PHE A 222 4.47 2.80 -9.76
C PHE A 222 3.03 3.17 -10.16
N TRP A 223 2.57 2.87 -11.37
CA TRP A 223 1.22 3.21 -11.83
C TRP A 223 0.12 2.57 -10.96
N GLU A 224 0.36 1.41 -10.39
CA GLU A 224 -0.55 0.72 -9.47
C GLU A 224 -0.66 1.50 -8.15
N LEU A 225 0.48 1.83 -7.54
CA LEU A 225 0.53 2.71 -6.37
C LEU A 225 -0.10 4.07 -6.71
N GLY A 226 0.22 4.62 -7.89
CA GLY A 226 -0.29 5.89 -8.40
C GLY A 226 -1.80 5.94 -8.51
N ALA A 227 -2.44 4.88 -9.01
CA ALA A 227 -3.90 4.76 -9.07
C ALA A 227 -4.52 4.88 -7.68
N GLY A 228 -3.94 4.17 -6.68
CA GLY A 228 -4.36 4.28 -5.29
C GLY A 228 -4.17 5.68 -4.71
N ILE A 229 -3.06 6.33 -5.00
CA ILE A 229 -2.75 7.71 -4.56
C ILE A 229 -3.76 8.70 -5.14
N LEU A 230 -4.06 8.60 -6.44
CA LEU A 230 -5.02 9.49 -7.10
C LEU A 230 -6.42 9.35 -6.50
N LEU A 231 -6.86 8.14 -6.18
CA LEU A 231 -8.13 7.91 -5.49
C LEU A 231 -8.13 8.54 -4.09
N ALA A 232 -7.08 8.37 -3.30
CA ALA A 232 -6.95 8.97 -1.98
C ALA A 232 -6.92 10.51 -2.06
N CYS A 233 -6.24 11.07 -3.06
CA CYS A 233 -6.20 12.51 -3.32
C CYS A 233 -7.60 13.05 -3.63
N ALA A 234 -8.34 12.39 -4.51
CA ALA A 234 -9.69 12.78 -4.86
C ALA A 234 -10.62 12.74 -3.63
N GLN A 235 -10.57 11.68 -2.83
CA GLN A 235 -11.40 11.55 -1.63
C GLN A 235 -11.03 12.55 -0.52
N THR A 236 -9.74 12.88 -0.38
CA THR A 236 -9.30 13.79 0.69
C THR A 236 -9.58 15.26 0.36
N PHE A 237 -9.42 15.66 -0.90
CA PHE A 237 -9.42 17.08 -1.28
C PHE A 237 -10.62 17.53 -2.12
N ARG A 238 -11.51 16.64 -2.51
CA ARG A 238 -12.77 16.99 -3.16
C ARG A 238 -13.95 16.63 -2.25
N PRO A 239 -14.50 17.59 -1.52
CA PRO A 239 -15.68 17.36 -0.66
C PRO A 239 -16.81 16.75 -1.47
N GLY A 240 -17.39 15.64 -0.97
CA GLY A 240 -18.49 14.96 -1.66
C GLY A 240 -18.08 14.13 -2.89
N PHE A 241 -16.77 13.91 -3.13
CA PHE A 241 -16.33 13.02 -4.19
C PHE A 241 -16.90 11.61 -4.01
N GLN A 242 -17.85 11.30 -4.87
CA GLN A 242 -18.41 9.95 -5.02
C GLN A 242 -18.36 9.65 -6.52
N PRO A 243 -17.61 8.63 -6.96
CA PRO A 243 -17.54 8.24 -8.38
C PRO A 243 -18.94 7.97 -8.98
N VAL A 244 -19.85 7.45 -8.14
CA VAL A 244 -21.23 7.18 -8.48
C VAL A 244 -22.12 7.60 -7.32
N SER A 245 -23.09 8.49 -7.56
CA SER A 245 -23.95 9.04 -6.52
C SER A 245 -25.07 8.07 -6.09
N SER A 246 -25.59 7.24 -6.98
CA SER A 246 -26.67 6.32 -6.65
C SER A 246 -26.15 5.06 -5.93
N LYS A 247 -26.92 4.56 -4.95
CA LYS A 247 -26.58 3.31 -4.25
C LYS A 247 -26.48 2.14 -5.23
N ARG A 248 -27.48 1.98 -6.11
CA ARG A 248 -27.50 0.91 -7.13
C ARG A 248 -26.26 0.97 -8.04
N GLY A 249 -25.88 2.18 -8.48
CA GLY A 249 -24.68 2.35 -9.32
C GLY A 249 -23.38 1.96 -8.59
N ARG A 250 -23.24 2.27 -7.29
CA ARG A 250 -22.09 1.82 -6.48
C ARG A 250 -22.04 0.32 -6.34
N ASP A 251 -23.19 -0.31 -6.04
CA ASP A 251 -23.30 -1.77 -5.89
C ASP A 251 -22.97 -2.47 -7.23
N THR A 252 -23.48 -1.95 -8.35
CA THR A 252 -23.15 -2.46 -9.70
C THR A 252 -21.68 -2.31 -10.03
N LEU A 253 -21.07 -1.14 -9.74
CA LEU A 253 -19.66 -0.91 -9.99
C LEU A 253 -18.77 -1.83 -9.14
N SER A 254 -19.15 -2.04 -7.87
CA SER A 254 -18.44 -2.96 -6.97
C SER A 254 -18.53 -4.42 -7.45
N LEU A 255 -19.71 -4.85 -7.87
CA LEU A 255 -19.93 -6.19 -8.42
C LEU A 255 -19.13 -6.38 -9.73
N PHE A 256 -19.16 -5.39 -10.62
CA PHE A 256 -18.39 -5.42 -11.86
C PHE A 256 -16.88 -5.50 -11.58
N GLY A 257 -16.35 -4.67 -10.67
CA GLY A 257 -14.96 -4.73 -10.25
C GLY A 257 -14.57 -6.08 -9.64
N PHE A 258 -15.45 -6.66 -8.81
CA PHE A 258 -15.24 -7.99 -8.26
C PHE A 258 -15.18 -9.08 -9.34
N ILE A 259 -16.12 -9.07 -10.29
CA ILE A 259 -16.14 -10.01 -11.42
C ILE A 259 -14.86 -9.87 -12.25
N LEU A 260 -14.42 -8.64 -12.53
CA LEU A 260 -13.18 -8.41 -13.28
C LEU A 260 -11.96 -8.96 -12.55
N LEU A 261 -11.87 -8.78 -11.23
CA LEU A 261 -10.76 -9.33 -10.44
C LEU A 261 -10.77 -10.86 -10.46
N VAL A 262 -11.93 -11.49 -10.28
CA VAL A 262 -12.04 -12.95 -10.35
C VAL A 262 -11.67 -13.46 -11.74
N ALA A 263 -12.15 -12.80 -12.79
CA ALA A 263 -11.81 -13.15 -14.17
C ALA A 263 -10.30 -13.04 -14.41
N LEU A 264 -9.66 -11.97 -13.92
CA LEU A 264 -8.22 -11.74 -14.04
C LEU A 264 -7.40 -12.86 -13.36
N PHE A 265 -7.84 -13.33 -12.19
CA PHE A 265 -7.17 -14.40 -11.46
C PHE A 265 -7.29 -15.76 -12.16
N LEU A 266 -8.31 -15.94 -12.99
CA LEU A 266 -8.55 -17.17 -13.77
C LEU A 266 -7.94 -17.12 -15.18
N LEU A 267 -7.44 -15.96 -15.63
CA LEU A 267 -6.79 -15.86 -16.94
C LEU A 267 -5.51 -16.69 -16.96
N PRO A 268 -5.28 -17.45 -18.05
CA PRO A 268 -4.03 -18.20 -18.20
C PRO A 268 -2.84 -17.21 -18.23
N ASP A 269 -1.74 -17.67 -17.67
CA ASP A 269 -0.48 -16.93 -17.72
C ASP A 269 0.06 -17.01 -19.15
N ALA A 270 -0.15 -15.96 -19.94
CA ALA A 270 0.35 -15.84 -21.31
C ALA A 270 1.89 -15.86 -21.40
N ALA A 271 2.58 -15.95 -20.27
CA ALA A 271 4.04 -16.08 -20.23
C ALA A 271 4.53 -17.54 -20.24
N LYS A 272 3.61 -18.53 -20.17
CA LYS A 272 3.95 -19.95 -20.17
C LYS A 272 3.85 -20.61 -21.55
N ASP A 273 3.32 -19.91 -22.54
CA ASP A 273 3.31 -20.28 -23.95
C ASP A 273 4.42 -19.49 -24.70
#